data_acb45dc029503fc49a8c1d4908390e53
#
_entry.id   acb45dc029503fc49a8c1d4908390e53
#
_cell.length_a   1.000
_cell.length_b   1.000
_cell.length_c   1.000
_cell.angle_alpha   90.00
_cell.angle_beta   90.00
_cell.angle_gamma   90.00
#
_symmetry.space_group_name_H-M   'P 1'
#
loop_
_entity.id
_entity.type
_entity.pdbx_description
1 polymer ?
#
loop_
_entity_poly.entity_id
_entity_poly.type
_entity_poly.pdbx_seq_one_letter_code
_entity_poly.pdbx_strand_id
1 'polypeptide(L)'
;KSHYAPKTKVPLLAADAIEATLRNDEHLAAALMVTKATQKKLADSGLLTSDRPVITAPETEAAYAHELYDNLHRLVAFGADVILIECPPTCPDWAAVNDRLGRAAAEKDKA
;
A
#
# COMPACT_ATOMS: atom_id res chain seq x y z
N LYS A 1 -20.67 -20.47 -2.72
CA LYS A 1 -19.88 -19.33 -2.52
C LYS A 1 -19.97 -18.33 -3.67
N SER A 2 -19.83 -17.14 -3.35
CA SER A 2 -19.85 -16.09 -4.34
C SER A 2 -18.81 -16.33 -5.42
N HIS A 3 -19.17 -16.07 -6.62
CA HIS A 3 -18.27 -16.24 -7.75
C HIS A 3 -17.36 -15.05 -7.93
N TYR A 4 -17.55 -14.05 -7.13
CA TYR A 4 -16.60 -12.95 -7.14
C TYR A 4 -16.31 -12.57 -5.71
N ALA A 5 -15.07 -12.25 -5.50
CA ALA A 5 -14.64 -11.70 -4.23
C ALA A 5 -14.96 -10.22 -4.20
N PRO A 6 -15.14 -9.65 -3.01
CA PRO A 6 -15.22 -8.21 -2.91
C PRO A 6 -13.97 -7.60 -3.53
N LYS A 7 -14.12 -6.44 -4.12
CA LYS A 7 -12.98 -5.74 -4.66
C LYS A 7 -12.00 -5.42 -3.56
N THR A 8 -10.73 -5.61 -3.84
CA THR A 8 -9.69 -5.21 -2.91
C THR A 8 -9.51 -3.70 -3.02
N LYS A 9 -9.72 -3.01 -1.91
CA LYS A 9 -9.52 -1.58 -1.89
C LYS A 9 -8.05 -1.24 -1.84
N VAL A 10 -7.67 -0.15 -2.47
CA VAL A 10 -6.28 0.30 -2.52
C VAL A 10 -6.22 1.78 -2.13
N PRO A 11 -6.51 2.12 -0.88
CA PRO A 11 -6.41 3.52 -0.47
C PRO A 11 -4.96 3.99 -0.41
N LEU A 12 -4.76 5.24 -0.84
CA LEU A 12 -3.46 5.90 -0.73
C LEU A 12 -3.54 6.80 0.48
N LEU A 13 -2.73 6.53 1.48
CA LEU A 13 -2.88 7.17 2.79
C LEU A 13 -1.56 7.75 3.28
N ALA A 14 -1.66 8.76 4.14
CA ALA A 14 -0.50 9.23 4.88
C ALA A 14 -0.10 8.18 5.91
N ALA A 15 1.15 8.22 6.34
CA ALA A 15 1.66 7.26 7.30
C ALA A 15 0.82 7.18 8.57
N ASP A 16 0.37 8.34 9.07
CA ASP A 16 -0.45 8.37 10.29
C ASP A 16 -1.77 7.67 10.11
N ALA A 17 -2.37 7.81 8.93
CA ALA A 17 -3.64 7.17 8.63
C ALA A 17 -3.49 5.66 8.50
N ILE A 18 -2.37 5.21 7.95
CA ILE A 18 -2.07 3.78 7.88
C ILE A 18 -1.96 3.21 9.30
N GLU A 19 -1.20 3.90 10.15
CA GLU A 19 -1.03 3.45 11.53
C GLU A 19 -2.39 3.37 12.24
N ALA A 20 -3.22 4.40 12.08
CA ALA A 20 -4.54 4.43 12.72
C ALA A 20 -5.42 3.29 12.22
N THR A 21 -5.39 3.01 10.92
CA THR A 21 -6.17 1.93 10.34
C THR A 21 -5.78 0.59 10.94
N LEU A 22 -4.48 0.34 11.09
CA LEU A 22 -4.01 -0.92 11.62
C LEU A 22 -4.29 -1.05 13.13
N ARG A 23 -4.28 0.06 13.86
CA ARG A 23 -4.61 0.04 15.29
C ARG A 23 -6.09 -0.19 15.53
N ASN A 24 -6.93 0.38 14.67
CA ASN A 24 -8.37 0.29 14.86
C ASN A 24 -8.93 -1.10 14.60
N ASP A 25 -8.22 -1.92 13.85
CA ASP A 25 -8.68 -3.27 13.56
C ASP A 25 -7.48 -4.21 13.60
N GLU A 26 -7.23 -4.78 14.77
CA GLU A 26 -6.05 -5.60 14.99
C GLU A 26 -6.07 -6.89 14.19
N HIS A 27 -7.22 -7.27 13.67
CA HIS A 27 -7.34 -8.50 12.87
C HIS A 27 -7.39 -8.21 11.36
N LEU A 28 -7.25 -6.96 10.96
CA LEU A 28 -7.31 -6.61 9.55
C LEU A 28 -6.15 -7.23 8.78
N ALA A 29 -6.48 -7.99 7.75
CA ALA A 29 -5.49 -8.54 6.84
C ALA A 29 -5.20 -7.47 5.77
N ALA A 30 -4.00 -6.95 5.76
CA ALA A 30 -3.63 -5.86 4.87
C ALA A 30 -2.25 -6.08 4.27
N ALA A 31 -2.14 -5.86 2.97
CA ALA A 31 -0.84 -5.80 2.31
C ALA A 31 -0.44 -4.34 2.26
N LEU A 32 0.83 -4.05 2.52
CA LEU A 32 1.29 -2.68 2.70
C LEU A 32 2.45 -2.36 1.79
N MET A 33 2.45 -1.13 1.25
CA MET A 33 3.65 -0.58 0.65
C MET A 33 3.92 0.76 1.34
N VAL A 34 4.98 0.81 2.11
CA VAL A 34 5.30 1.96 2.95
C VAL A 34 6.80 2.24 2.88
N THR A 35 7.18 3.47 3.25
CA THR A 35 8.59 3.81 3.30
C THR A 35 9.29 3.02 4.39
N LYS A 36 10.61 2.96 4.29
CA LYS A 36 11.42 2.30 5.29
C LYS A 36 11.16 2.86 6.68
N ALA A 37 11.04 4.18 6.79
CA ALA A 37 10.78 4.82 8.08
C ALA A 37 9.43 4.41 8.65
N THR A 38 8.39 4.40 7.83
CA THR A 38 7.07 3.99 8.27
C THR A 38 7.05 2.52 8.66
N GLN A 39 7.73 1.69 7.86
CA GLN A 39 7.82 0.26 8.15
C GLN A 39 8.43 0.02 9.53
N LYS A 40 9.51 0.73 9.84
CA LYS A 40 10.16 0.60 11.14
C LYS A 40 9.22 1.02 12.26
N LYS A 41 8.53 2.14 12.08
CA LYS A 41 7.60 2.64 13.08
C LYS A 41 6.48 1.65 13.34
N LEU A 42 5.91 1.07 12.28
CA LEU A 42 4.83 0.09 12.44
C LEU A 42 5.35 -1.18 13.12
N ALA A 43 6.54 -1.63 12.76
CA ALA A 43 7.13 -2.81 13.39
C ALA A 43 7.39 -2.57 14.88
N ASP A 44 7.95 -1.41 15.22
CA ASP A 44 8.23 -1.06 16.61
C ASP A 44 6.96 -0.97 17.44
N SER A 45 5.84 -0.64 16.80
CA SER A 45 4.54 -0.52 17.46
C SER A 45 3.79 -1.86 17.52
N GLY A 46 4.37 -2.92 17.00
CA GLY A 46 3.74 -4.24 17.04
C GLY A 46 2.57 -4.39 16.07
N LEU A 47 2.50 -3.55 15.06
CA LEU A 47 1.37 -3.54 14.13
C LEU A 47 1.58 -4.42 12.89
N LEU A 48 2.79 -4.93 12.68
CA LEU A 48 3.06 -5.79 11.53
C LEU A 48 3.03 -7.25 11.98
N THR A 49 2.12 -8.01 11.40
CA THR A 49 1.92 -9.42 11.72
C THR A 49 2.05 -10.24 10.44
N SER A 50 1.94 -11.56 10.56
CA SER A 50 2.03 -12.43 9.40
C SER A 50 0.89 -12.18 8.39
N ASP A 51 -0.21 -11.57 8.85
CA ASP A 51 -1.32 -11.23 7.95
C ASP A 51 -1.15 -9.85 7.30
N ARG A 52 -0.02 -9.21 7.54
CA ARG A 52 0.25 -7.87 7.02
C ARG A 52 1.60 -7.81 6.33
N PRO A 53 1.70 -8.48 5.17
CA PRO A 53 2.96 -8.44 4.40
C PRO A 53 3.27 -7.03 3.93
N VAL A 54 4.56 -6.69 3.89
CA VAL A 54 5.01 -5.34 3.57
C VAL A 54 5.98 -5.38 2.41
N ILE A 55 5.79 -4.44 1.50
CA ILE A 55 6.80 -4.10 0.49
C ILE A 55 7.33 -2.73 0.88
N THR A 56 8.66 -2.61 0.96
CA THR A 56 9.27 -1.31 1.23
C THR A 56 9.21 -0.48 -0.04
N ALA A 57 8.61 0.71 0.05
CA ALA A 57 8.50 1.58 -1.10
C ALA A 57 9.89 2.03 -1.56
N PRO A 58 10.16 2.02 -2.88
CA PRO A 58 11.44 2.53 -3.38
C PRO A 58 11.63 3.99 -3.01
N GLU A 59 12.87 4.38 -2.71
CA GLU A 59 13.15 5.70 -2.16
C GLU A 59 13.25 6.81 -3.19
N THR A 60 13.59 6.45 -4.43
CA THR A 60 13.70 7.46 -5.48
C THR A 60 12.50 7.37 -6.41
N GLU A 61 12.18 8.49 -7.04
CA GLU A 61 11.08 8.52 -7.99
C GLU A 61 11.32 7.58 -9.16
N ALA A 62 12.56 7.49 -9.63
CA ALA A 62 12.90 6.62 -10.76
C ALA A 62 12.70 5.16 -10.40
N ALA A 63 13.17 4.74 -9.24
CA ALA A 63 12.99 3.36 -8.80
C ALA A 63 11.52 3.06 -8.54
N TYR A 64 10.81 4.01 -7.92
CA TYR A 64 9.40 3.84 -7.64
C TYR A 64 8.62 3.63 -8.94
N ALA A 65 8.87 4.49 -9.93
CA ALA A 65 8.19 4.38 -11.22
C ALA A 65 8.51 3.06 -11.91
N HIS A 66 9.77 2.66 -11.85
CA HIS A 66 10.22 1.43 -12.51
C HIS A 66 9.55 0.19 -11.91
N GLU A 67 9.35 0.17 -10.61
CA GLU A 67 8.83 -0.99 -9.92
C GLU A 67 7.32 -0.95 -9.65
N LEU A 68 6.67 0.13 -10.08
CA LEU A 68 5.29 0.39 -9.69
C LEU A 68 4.32 -0.76 -9.96
N TYR A 69 4.26 -1.20 -11.22
CA TYR A 69 3.29 -2.22 -11.58
C TYR A 69 3.64 -3.58 -11.02
N ASP A 70 4.93 -3.89 -10.95
CA ASP A 70 5.37 -5.13 -10.34
C ASP A 70 5.00 -5.18 -8.87
N ASN A 71 5.22 -4.08 -8.16
CA ASN A 71 4.86 -4.01 -6.75
C ASN A 71 3.35 -4.12 -6.55
N LEU A 72 2.56 -3.49 -7.41
CA LEU A 72 1.11 -3.62 -7.30
C LEU A 72 0.65 -5.06 -7.53
N HIS A 73 1.23 -5.74 -8.50
CA HIS A 73 0.92 -7.14 -8.73
C HIS A 73 1.26 -7.99 -7.51
N ARG A 74 2.41 -7.73 -6.90
CA ARG A 74 2.81 -8.46 -5.70
C ARG A 74 1.85 -8.22 -4.55
N LEU A 75 1.43 -6.96 -4.37
CA LEU A 75 0.48 -6.62 -3.30
C LEU A 75 -0.84 -7.35 -3.48
N VAL A 76 -1.35 -7.38 -4.71
CA VAL A 76 -2.58 -8.11 -5.01
C VAL A 76 -2.41 -9.59 -4.75
N ALA A 77 -1.25 -10.13 -5.12
CA ALA A 77 -0.99 -11.57 -4.99
C ALA A 77 -0.97 -12.04 -3.54
N PHE A 78 -0.73 -11.15 -2.58
CA PHE A 78 -0.80 -11.54 -1.16
C PHE A 78 -2.20 -11.95 -0.73
N GLY A 79 -3.22 -11.53 -1.44
CA GLY A 79 -4.59 -11.94 -1.14
C GLY A 79 -5.19 -11.34 0.12
N ALA A 80 -4.69 -10.20 0.55
CA ALA A 80 -5.21 -9.53 1.74
C ALA A 80 -6.54 -8.85 1.44
N ASP A 81 -7.25 -8.45 2.50
CA ASP A 81 -8.55 -7.81 2.35
C ASP A 81 -8.44 -6.38 1.84
N VAL A 82 -7.32 -5.72 2.13
CA VAL A 82 -7.09 -4.35 1.69
C VAL A 82 -5.61 -4.17 1.40
N ILE A 83 -5.31 -3.24 0.51
CA ILE A 83 -3.94 -2.86 0.20
C ILE A 83 -3.77 -1.40 0.63
N LEU A 84 -2.84 -1.16 1.56
CA LEU A 84 -2.59 0.19 2.06
C LEU A 84 -1.26 0.68 1.50
N ILE A 85 -1.32 1.78 0.77
CA ILE A 85 -0.12 2.35 0.16
C ILE A 85 0.11 3.73 0.74
N GLU A 86 1.31 3.95 1.26
CA GLU A 86 1.69 5.25 1.76
C GLU A 86 1.87 6.22 0.59
N CYS A 87 1.24 7.39 0.68
CA CYS A 87 1.36 8.41 -0.35
C CYS A 87 2.82 8.80 -0.54
N PRO A 88 3.31 8.80 -1.79
CA PRO A 88 4.67 9.29 -2.04
C PRO A 88 4.77 10.79 -1.78
N PRO A 89 6.00 11.33 -1.79
CA PRO A 89 6.17 12.78 -1.67
C PRO A 89 5.35 13.53 -2.72
N THR A 90 4.95 14.75 -2.39
CA THR A 90 4.11 15.55 -3.28
C THR A 90 4.86 16.66 -4.01
N CYS A 91 6.18 16.70 -3.91
CA CYS A 91 6.97 17.69 -4.63
C CYS A 91 6.93 17.40 -6.15
N PRO A 92 7.25 18.42 -6.97
CA PRO A 92 7.11 18.27 -8.42
C PRO A 92 7.83 17.09 -9.03
N ASP A 93 8.96 16.69 -8.47
CA ASP A 93 9.72 15.55 -9.00
C ASP A 93 8.92 14.26 -8.95
N TRP A 94 7.94 14.16 -8.07
CA TRP A 94 7.14 12.97 -7.89
C TRP A 94 5.78 13.03 -8.57
N ALA A 95 5.52 14.10 -9.35
CA ALA A 95 4.20 14.28 -9.97
C ALA A 95 3.80 13.12 -10.88
N ALA A 96 4.74 12.65 -11.71
CA ALA A 96 4.44 11.56 -12.63
C ALA A 96 4.15 10.25 -11.89
N VAL A 97 4.90 9.98 -10.82
CA VAL A 97 4.66 8.79 -10.01
C VAL A 97 3.29 8.86 -9.36
N ASN A 98 2.96 10.01 -8.78
CA ASN A 98 1.66 10.17 -8.11
C ASN A 98 0.50 10.01 -9.08
N ASP A 99 0.64 10.55 -10.30
CA ASP A 99 -0.40 10.41 -11.30
C ASP A 99 -0.61 8.94 -11.68
N ARG A 100 0.48 8.24 -11.95
CA ARG A 100 0.42 6.84 -12.33
C ARG A 100 -0.13 5.96 -11.21
N LEU A 101 0.37 6.20 -10.00
CA LEU A 101 -0.08 5.44 -8.84
C LEU A 101 -1.56 5.65 -8.58
N GLY A 102 -2.02 6.90 -8.66
CA GLY A 102 -3.43 7.20 -8.46
C GLY A 102 -4.32 6.49 -9.45
N ARG A 103 -3.92 6.47 -10.72
CA ARG A 103 -4.70 5.77 -11.75
C ARG A 103 -4.70 4.26 -11.52
N ALA A 104 -3.54 3.70 -11.20
CA ALA A 104 -3.44 2.26 -10.99
C ALA A 104 -4.26 1.82 -9.79
N ALA A 105 -4.24 2.61 -8.70
CA ALA A 105 -5.03 2.31 -7.52
C ALA A 105 -6.52 2.39 -7.83
N ALA A 106 -6.94 3.38 -8.60
CA ALA A 106 -8.33 3.53 -8.98
C ALA A 106 -8.79 2.36 -9.84
N GLU A 107 -7.96 1.89 -10.74
CA GLU A 107 -8.28 0.73 -11.56
C GLU A 107 -8.50 -0.53 -10.73
N LYS A 108 -7.64 -0.74 -9.75
CA LYS A 108 -7.79 -1.91 -8.86
C LYS A 108 -9.08 -1.81 -8.08
N ASP A 109 -9.45 -0.62 -7.63
CA ASP A 109 -10.71 -0.41 -6.93
C ASP A 109 -11.91 -0.70 -7.80
N LYS A 110 -11.81 -0.48 -9.09
CA LYS A 110 -12.92 -0.70 -10.01
C LYS A 110 -13.10 -2.16 -10.41
N ALA A 111 -12.03 -2.91 -10.36
CA ALA A 111 -12.03 -4.30 -10.84
C ALA A 111 -12.96 -5.23 -10.07
#